data_e208ba48a39fed51fc22c9c08a963767
#
_entry.id   e208ba48a39fed51fc22c9c08a963767
#
_cell.length_a   1.000
_cell.length_b   1.000
_cell.length_c   1.000
_cell.angle_alpha   90.00
_cell.angle_beta   90.00
_cell.angle_gamma   90.00
#
_symmetry.space_group_name_H-M   'P 1'
#
loop_
_entity.id
_entity.type
_entity.pdbx_description
1 polymer ?
#
loop_
_entity_poly.entity_id
_entity_poly.type
_entity_poly.pdbx_seq_one_letter_code
_entity_poly.pdbx_strand_id
1 'polypeptide(L)'
;MTDFITMAHGNGGATMQELIRDYFVEAFDNPILSQGEDQARIALQELNALGGTLSFSTDSFVIDPIFFPGGDIGKLAVCGTANDVVVCGAVPKYLSCGFILEEGLPLETLKKLIQSMAKACQSAGIQ
;
A
#
# COMPACT_ATOMS: atom_id res chain seq x y z
N MET A 1 -13.32 17.52 12.38
CA MET A 1 -12.79 16.27 11.80
C MET A 1 -12.76 15.23 12.91
N THR A 2 -13.19 14.02 12.62
CA THR A 2 -13.07 12.92 13.57
C THR A 2 -11.61 12.44 13.59
N ASP A 3 -11.03 12.27 14.77
CA ASP A 3 -9.63 11.82 14.91
C ASP A 3 -9.48 10.29 14.73
N PHE A 4 -10.56 9.60 14.36
CA PHE A 4 -10.65 8.15 14.29
C PHE A 4 -11.33 7.68 13.01
N ILE A 5 -10.98 6.48 12.57
CA ILE A 5 -11.70 5.78 11.50
C ILE A 5 -13.13 5.48 11.97
N THR A 6 -14.08 5.74 11.11
CA THR A 6 -15.51 5.48 11.29
C THR A 6 -16.06 4.75 10.08
N MET A 7 -17.28 4.21 10.16
CA MET A 7 -17.95 3.57 9.03
C MET A 7 -18.08 4.49 7.80
N ALA A 8 -18.12 5.82 7.98
CA ALA A 8 -18.16 6.77 6.87
C ALA A 8 -16.93 6.71 5.96
N HIS A 9 -15.78 6.30 6.48
CA HIS A 9 -14.54 6.15 5.71
C HIS A 9 -14.53 4.91 4.79
N GLY A 10 -15.51 4.03 4.91
CA GLY A 10 -15.63 2.82 4.09
C GLY A 10 -16.88 2.77 3.18
N ASN A 11 -17.69 3.83 3.12
CA ASN A 11 -18.99 3.79 2.44
C ASN A 11 -18.97 4.32 0.99
N GLY A 12 -17.81 4.64 0.43
CA GLY A 12 -17.67 5.15 -0.94
C GLY A 12 -18.00 6.65 -1.11
N GLY A 13 -18.33 7.35 -0.02
CA GLY A 13 -18.70 8.77 -0.04
C GLY A 13 -17.50 9.73 0.05
N ALA A 14 -17.81 11.03 0.25
CA ALA A 14 -16.81 12.10 0.32
C ALA A 14 -15.73 11.85 1.39
N THR A 15 -16.12 11.36 2.57
CA THR A 15 -15.17 11.06 3.66
C THR A 15 -14.14 9.98 3.27
N MET A 16 -14.57 8.95 2.53
CA MET A 16 -13.64 7.94 2.01
C MET A 16 -12.70 8.53 0.96
N GLN A 17 -13.22 9.35 0.06
CA GLN A 17 -12.41 10.00 -0.97
C GLN A 17 -11.38 10.97 -0.37
N GLU A 18 -11.75 11.71 0.66
CA GLU A 18 -10.83 12.58 1.42
C GLU A 18 -9.73 11.75 2.10
N LEU A 19 -10.09 10.64 2.75
CA LEU A 19 -9.12 9.73 3.35
C LEU A 19 -8.12 9.21 2.30
N ILE A 20 -8.60 8.73 1.17
CA ILE A 20 -7.76 8.20 0.09
C ILE A 20 -6.81 9.29 -0.43
N ARG A 21 -7.33 10.48 -0.74
CA ARG A 21 -6.54 11.58 -1.27
C ARG A 21 -5.48 12.05 -0.28
N ASP A 22 -5.90 12.36 0.96
CA ASP A 22 -5.07 13.08 1.92
C ASP A 22 -4.08 12.17 2.67
N TYR A 23 -4.29 10.85 2.64
CA TYR A 23 -3.42 9.91 3.32
C TYR A 23 -2.68 8.98 2.35
N PHE A 24 -3.37 8.41 1.35
CA PHE A 24 -2.76 7.43 0.46
C PHE A 24 -2.13 8.08 -0.77
N VAL A 25 -2.88 8.86 -1.53
CA VAL A 25 -2.36 9.50 -2.74
C VAL A 25 -1.19 10.42 -2.41
N GLU A 26 -1.30 11.23 -1.36
CA GLU A 26 -0.23 12.12 -0.91
C GLU A 26 1.03 11.36 -0.50
N ALA A 27 0.90 10.25 0.22
CA ALA A 27 2.05 9.52 0.74
C ALA A 27 2.80 8.71 -0.33
N PHE A 28 2.08 8.10 -1.27
CA PHE A 28 2.70 7.26 -2.31
C PHE A 28 3.11 8.04 -3.55
N ASP A 29 2.46 9.15 -3.85
CA ASP A 29 2.77 10.09 -4.93
C ASP A 29 3.22 9.41 -6.23
N ASN A 30 2.40 8.48 -6.74
CA ASN A 30 2.70 7.77 -7.98
C ASN A 30 1.64 8.03 -9.07
N PRO A 31 2.04 7.98 -10.36
CA PRO A 31 1.16 8.35 -11.47
C PRO A 31 -0.02 7.40 -11.67
N ILE A 32 0.04 6.17 -11.18
CA ILE A 32 -1.06 5.21 -11.27
C ILE A 32 -2.15 5.57 -10.27
N LEU A 33 -1.76 5.77 -9.02
CA LEU A 33 -2.69 6.10 -7.93
C LEU A 33 -3.33 7.48 -8.13
N SER A 34 -2.58 8.44 -8.67
CA SER A 34 -3.04 9.81 -8.92
C SER A 34 -4.16 9.90 -9.98
N GLN A 35 -4.39 8.86 -10.79
CA GLN A 35 -5.48 8.83 -11.76
C GLN A 35 -6.85 8.72 -11.08
N GLY A 36 -6.92 8.25 -9.84
CA GLY A 36 -8.16 8.11 -9.10
C GLY A 36 -9.16 7.13 -9.72
N GLU A 37 -8.66 6.14 -10.47
CA GLU A 37 -9.46 5.08 -11.08
C GLU A 37 -9.58 3.88 -10.15
N ASP A 38 -10.62 3.08 -10.32
CA ASP A 38 -10.84 1.86 -9.54
C ASP A 38 -9.81 0.77 -9.84
N GLN A 39 -9.14 0.84 -10.98
CA GLN A 39 -8.13 -0.13 -11.42
C GLN A 39 -6.79 0.55 -11.72
N ALA A 40 -5.71 -0.18 -11.50
CA ALA A 40 -4.40 0.20 -12.00
C ALA A 40 -4.23 -0.21 -13.47
N ARG A 41 -3.73 0.71 -14.32
CA ARG A 41 -3.37 0.42 -15.71
C ARG A 41 -1.86 0.51 -15.87
N ILE A 42 -1.24 -0.61 -16.22
CA ILE A 42 0.21 -0.72 -16.40
C ILE A 42 0.47 -1.10 -17.86
N ALA A 43 1.35 -0.37 -18.52
CA ALA A 43 1.72 -0.65 -19.90
C ALA A 43 2.50 -1.97 -20.00
N LEU A 44 2.12 -2.84 -20.93
CA LEU A 44 2.81 -4.13 -21.13
C LEU A 44 4.29 -3.96 -21.46
N GLN A 45 4.67 -2.87 -22.13
CA GLN A 45 6.07 -2.56 -22.43
C GLN A 45 6.90 -2.39 -21.15
N GLU A 46 6.33 -1.81 -20.10
CA GLU A 46 7.01 -1.65 -18.81
C GLU A 46 7.22 -2.99 -18.10
N LEU A 47 6.26 -3.91 -18.23
CA LEU A 47 6.35 -5.25 -17.67
C LEU A 47 7.35 -6.13 -18.44
N ASN A 48 7.45 -5.96 -19.75
CA ASN A 48 8.36 -6.73 -20.62
C ASN A 48 9.82 -6.25 -20.57
N ALA A 49 10.09 -5.10 -20.00
CA ALA A 49 11.44 -4.50 -20.02
C ALA A 49 12.52 -5.38 -19.34
N LEU A 50 12.12 -6.31 -18.46
CA LEU A 50 13.00 -7.15 -17.65
C LEU A 50 12.96 -8.63 -17.99
N GLY A 51 12.14 -9.05 -18.96
CA GLY A 51 12.02 -10.45 -19.36
C GLY A 51 10.61 -10.86 -19.76
N GLY A 52 10.43 -12.11 -20.18
CA GLY A 52 9.17 -12.63 -20.69
C GLY A 52 8.27 -13.32 -19.66
N THR A 53 8.65 -13.36 -18.39
CA THR A 53 7.87 -14.03 -17.34
C THR A 53 7.42 -13.03 -16.27
N LEU A 54 6.10 -13.00 -16.00
CA LEU A 54 5.52 -12.23 -14.92
C LEU A 54 5.46 -13.08 -13.66
N SER A 55 6.04 -12.59 -12.56
CA SER A 55 5.85 -13.15 -11.22
C SER A 55 4.80 -12.32 -10.48
N PHE A 56 3.90 -13.00 -9.81
CA PHE A 56 2.82 -12.40 -9.03
C PHE A 56 2.65 -13.14 -7.72
N SER A 57 2.60 -12.42 -6.61
CA SER A 57 2.35 -12.95 -5.28
C SER A 57 1.33 -12.09 -4.55
N THR A 58 0.64 -12.67 -3.58
CA THR A 58 -0.25 -11.96 -2.67
C THR A 58 -0.11 -12.55 -1.29
N ASP A 59 -0.10 -11.69 -0.28
CA ASP A 59 -0.01 -12.08 1.11
C ASP A 59 -0.93 -11.21 1.96
N SER A 60 -1.18 -11.63 3.19
CA SER A 60 -2.02 -10.92 4.16
C SER A 60 -1.31 -10.84 5.49
N PHE A 61 -1.40 -9.68 6.14
CA PHE A 61 -0.69 -9.40 7.38
C PHE A 61 -1.66 -8.99 8.49
N VAL A 62 -1.58 -9.69 9.60
CA VAL A 62 -2.23 -9.36 10.86
C VAL A 62 -1.20 -9.49 11.96
N ILE A 63 -0.96 -8.41 12.70
CA ILE A 63 0.04 -8.41 13.78
C ILE A 63 -0.42 -7.51 14.94
N ASP A 64 -0.14 -7.96 16.15
CA ASP A 64 -0.34 -7.20 17.38
C ASP A 64 0.90 -7.37 18.28
N PRO A 65 1.56 -6.27 18.70
CA PRO A 65 1.25 -4.87 18.38
C PRO A 65 1.61 -4.50 16.93
N ILE A 66 0.87 -3.55 16.36
CA ILE A 66 1.09 -3.07 14.96
C ILE A 66 2.40 -2.31 14.77
N PHE A 67 2.96 -1.75 15.84
CA PHE A 67 4.32 -1.21 15.89
C PHE A 67 5.18 -2.10 16.78
N PHE A 68 6.37 -2.46 16.31
CA PHE A 68 7.29 -3.34 17.01
C PHE A 68 8.74 -2.88 16.82
N PRO A 69 9.69 -3.34 17.62
CA PRO A 69 11.10 -3.01 17.44
C PRO A 69 11.61 -3.36 16.02
N GLY A 70 12.04 -2.36 15.28
CA GLY A 70 12.54 -2.51 13.91
C GLY A 70 11.53 -2.25 12.79
N GLY A 71 10.23 -2.08 13.11
CA GLY A 71 9.23 -1.83 12.08
C GLY A 71 7.79 -1.69 12.58
N ASP A 72 6.90 -1.88 11.62
CA ASP A 72 5.45 -1.88 11.82
C ASP A 72 4.79 -2.78 10.76
N ILE A 73 3.49 -2.98 10.88
CA ILE A 73 2.74 -3.81 9.94
C ILE A 73 2.84 -3.30 8.50
N GLY A 74 2.94 -1.98 8.29
CA GLY A 74 3.05 -1.39 6.94
C GLY A 74 4.37 -1.75 6.27
N LYS A 75 5.48 -1.57 6.95
CA LYS A 75 6.81 -1.99 6.47
C LYS A 75 6.86 -3.51 6.26
N LEU A 76 6.30 -4.27 7.19
CA LEU A 76 6.25 -5.73 7.09
C LEU A 76 5.49 -6.19 5.84
N ALA A 77 4.32 -5.59 5.56
CA ALA A 77 3.51 -5.92 4.39
C ALA A 77 4.26 -5.69 3.08
N VAL A 78 4.96 -4.58 2.95
CA VAL A 78 5.77 -4.28 1.76
C VAL A 78 6.93 -5.25 1.62
N CYS A 79 7.73 -5.40 2.67
CA CYS A 79 8.94 -6.23 2.61
C CYS A 79 8.62 -7.72 2.47
N GLY A 80 7.61 -8.22 3.18
CA GLY A 80 7.21 -9.63 3.11
C GLY A 80 6.73 -10.01 1.72
N THR A 81 5.80 -9.23 1.15
CA THR A 81 5.26 -9.49 -0.20
C THR A 81 6.33 -9.32 -1.28
N ALA A 82 7.21 -8.32 -1.16
CA ALA A 82 8.32 -8.15 -2.09
C ALA A 82 9.30 -9.32 -2.06
N ASN A 83 9.58 -9.87 -0.88
CA ASN A 83 10.46 -11.03 -0.73
C ASN A 83 9.96 -12.26 -1.48
N ASP A 84 8.66 -12.52 -1.50
CA ASP A 84 8.08 -13.64 -2.25
C ASP A 84 8.40 -13.56 -3.75
N VAL A 85 8.42 -12.36 -4.28
CA VAL A 85 8.79 -12.09 -5.68
C VAL A 85 10.31 -12.20 -5.89
N VAL A 86 11.09 -11.69 -4.96
CA VAL A 86 12.56 -11.67 -5.05
C VAL A 86 13.15 -13.09 -4.97
N VAL A 87 12.62 -13.96 -4.11
CA VAL A 87 13.18 -15.33 -3.94
C VAL A 87 13.05 -16.21 -5.19
N CYS A 88 12.15 -15.89 -6.11
CA CYS A 88 12.08 -16.56 -7.41
C CYS A 88 12.94 -15.88 -8.50
N GLY A 89 13.73 -14.88 -8.14
CA GLY A 89 14.62 -14.14 -9.06
C GLY A 89 13.93 -13.02 -9.85
N ALA A 90 12.69 -12.67 -9.52
CA ALA A 90 11.98 -11.57 -10.15
C ALA A 90 12.27 -10.22 -9.46
N VAL A 91 12.02 -9.13 -10.17
CA VAL A 91 12.16 -7.76 -9.65
C VAL A 91 10.78 -7.21 -9.32
N PRO A 92 10.49 -6.91 -8.04
CA PRO A 92 9.21 -6.32 -7.66
C PRO A 92 9.11 -4.90 -8.25
N LYS A 93 8.00 -4.60 -8.91
CA LYS A 93 7.76 -3.32 -9.58
C LYS A 93 6.52 -2.61 -9.05
N TYR A 94 5.47 -3.36 -8.83
CA TYR A 94 4.16 -2.83 -8.43
C TYR A 94 3.62 -3.61 -7.25
N LEU A 95 2.97 -2.91 -6.35
CA LEU A 95 2.31 -3.47 -5.19
C LEU A 95 0.86 -2.98 -5.14
N SER A 96 -0.09 -3.90 -5.09
CA SER A 96 -1.46 -3.57 -4.70
C SER A 96 -1.66 -3.88 -3.22
N CYS A 97 -2.41 -3.06 -2.52
CA CYS A 97 -2.67 -3.27 -1.10
C CYS A 97 -4.15 -3.06 -0.76
N GLY A 98 -4.77 -4.07 -0.17
CA GLY A 98 -6.07 -3.94 0.46
C GLY A 98 -5.93 -3.62 1.93
N PHE A 99 -6.69 -2.63 2.41
CA PHE A 99 -6.73 -2.26 3.82
C PHE A 99 -8.07 -2.66 4.44
N ILE A 100 -8.01 -3.40 5.53
CA ILE A 100 -9.16 -3.65 6.40
C ILE A 100 -8.92 -2.84 7.66
N LEU A 101 -9.64 -1.72 7.78
CA LEU A 101 -9.49 -0.78 8.89
C LEU A 101 -10.60 -0.97 9.91
N GLU A 102 -10.23 -1.18 11.15
CA GLU A 102 -11.17 -1.29 12.25
C GLU A 102 -11.73 0.09 12.62
N GLU A 103 -13.02 0.16 12.90
CA GLU A 103 -13.64 1.37 13.44
C GLU A 103 -13.01 1.74 14.78
N GLY A 104 -12.70 3.01 14.97
CA GLY A 104 -11.99 3.50 16.15
C GLY A 104 -10.47 3.53 16.03
N LEU A 105 -9.89 3.07 14.92
CA LEU A 105 -8.45 3.24 14.66
C LEU A 105 -8.12 4.74 14.60
N PRO A 106 -7.14 5.24 15.38
CA PRO A 106 -6.71 6.64 15.29
C PRO A 106 -6.17 6.95 13.89
N LEU A 107 -6.62 8.03 13.27
CA LEU A 107 -6.13 8.49 11.96
C LEU A 107 -4.63 8.76 11.97
N GLU A 108 -4.09 9.25 13.06
CA GLU A 108 -2.63 9.46 13.22
C GLU A 108 -1.85 8.14 13.18
N THR A 109 -2.42 7.07 13.72
CA THR A 109 -1.83 5.72 13.62
C THR A 109 -1.81 5.23 12.17
N LEU A 110 -2.93 5.36 11.47
CA LEU A 110 -3.02 5.01 10.04
C LEU A 110 -2.01 5.82 9.21
N LYS A 111 -1.90 7.12 9.46
CA LYS A 111 -0.95 8.00 8.77
C LYS A 111 0.49 7.52 8.90
N LYS A 112 0.91 7.16 10.12
CA LYS A 112 2.26 6.62 10.37
C LYS A 112 2.51 5.32 9.60
N LEU A 113 1.52 4.43 9.57
CA LEU A 113 1.63 3.17 8.83
C LEU A 113 1.76 3.40 7.32
N ILE A 114 0.93 4.28 6.75
CA ILE A 114 0.99 4.62 5.32
C ILE A 114 2.33 5.25 4.96
N GLN A 115 2.85 6.16 5.77
CA GLN A 115 4.16 6.77 5.57
C GLN A 115 5.30 5.74 5.63
N SER A 116 5.22 4.79 6.56
CA SER A 116 6.17 3.68 6.67
C SER A 116 6.15 2.78 5.43
N MET A 117 4.96 2.45 4.94
CA MET A 117 4.77 1.70 3.69
C MET A 117 5.35 2.44 2.49
N ALA A 118 5.02 3.72 2.31
CA ALA A 118 5.52 4.55 1.21
C ALA A 118 7.05 4.60 1.20
N LYS A 119 7.66 4.78 2.38
CA LYS A 119 9.12 4.75 2.53
C LYS A 119 9.72 3.39 2.17
N ALA A 120 9.09 2.28 2.56
CA ALA A 120 9.53 0.94 2.21
C ALA A 120 9.42 0.70 0.70
N CYS A 121 8.32 1.09 0.07
CA CYS A 121 8.13 1.02 -1.38
C CYS A 121 9.21 1.84 -2.12
N GLN A 122 9.45 3.08 -1.71
CA GLN A 122 10.47 3.93 -2.30
C GLN A 122 11.87 3.30 -2.19
N SER A 123 12.21 2.73 -1.03
CA SER A 123 13.51 2.08 -0.81
C SER A 123 13.68 0.82 -1.67
N ALA A 124 12.60 0.13 -1.97
CA ALA A 124 12.61 -1.09 -2.80
C ALA A 124 12.39 -0.82 -4.31
N GLY A 125 12.14 0.44 -4.71
CA GLY A 125 11.83 0.79 -6.10
C GLY A 125 10.47 0.26 -6.58
N ILE A 126 9.50 0.15 -5.68
CA ILE A 126 8.15 -0.37 -5.91
C ILE A 126 7.15 0.79 -5.99
N GLN A 127 6.22 0.71 -6.92
CA GLN A 127 5.07 1.61 -7.05
C GLN A 127 3.79 0.95 -6.57
#